data_de698b0ba53388483cac89ba78eaea29
#
_entry.id   de698b0ba53388483cac89ba78eaea29
#
_cell.length_a   1.000
_cell.length_b   1.000
_cell.length_c   1.000
_cell.angle_alpha   90.00
_cell.angle_beta   90.00
_cell.angle_gamma   90.00
#
_symmetry.space_group_name_H-M   'P 1'
#
loop_
_entity.id
_entity.type
_entity.pdbx_description
1 polymer ?
#
loop_
_entity_poly.entity_id
_entity_poly.type
_entity_poly.pdbx_seq_one_letter_code
_entity_poly.pdbx_strand_id
1 'polypeptide(L)'
;MAGRGSCGRSQPSSRAVAGISCISPTAQRAHLVLATAAYVSLFVGAFVVDVHLFVALVVGWFLPARLALWALACTFNWLPHAPHEVTVDVDRYRATVVRSGALWTFLLLGQNHHLVHHLFPAVPFHSLASVWRARRAELVAHGAVDKSV
;
A
#
# COMPACT_ATOMS: atom_id res chain seq x y z
N MET A 1 51.46 18.03 -19.59
CA MET A 1 51.02 18.07 -18.18
C MET A 1 49.73 18.89 -18.09
N ALA A 2 48.60 18.28 -18.01
CA ALA A 2 47.32 18.96 -17.87
C ALA A 2 46.52 18.22 -16.79
N GLY A 3 46.38 18.85 -15.60
CA GLY A 3 45.65 18.36 -14.47
C GLY A 3 44.15 18.40 -14.72
N ARG A 4 43.47 17.26 -14.64
CA ARG A 4 42.02 17.17 -14.63
C ARG A 4 41.53 17.48 -13.21
N GLY A 5 40.93 18.64 -13.03
CA GLY A 5 40.18 18.98 -11.84
C GLY A 5 38.93 18.05 -11.71
N SER A 6 38.93 17.23 -10.69
CA SER A 6 37.75 16.47 -10.29
C SER A 6 36.71 17.41 -9.68
N CYS A 7 35.64 17.66 -10.39
CA CYS A 7 34.46 18.35 -9.85
C CYS A 7 33.82 17.44 -8.81
N GLY A 8 34.10 17.68 -7.53
CA GLY A 8 33.44 17.02 -6.41
C GLY A 8 31.96 17.40 -6.40
N ARG A 9 31.11 16.46 -6.73
CA ARG A 9 29.66 16.57 -6.58
C ARG A 9 29.34 16.54 -5.09
N SER A 10 29.15 17.72 -4.49
CA SER A 10 28.70 17.87 -3.11
C SER A 10 27.32 17.23 -2.98
N GLN A 11 27.24 16.10 -2.29
CA GLN A 11 25.96 15.52 -1.88
C GLN A 11 25.27 16.52 -0.94
N PRO A 12 23.96 16.80 -1.15
CA PRO A 12 23.20 17.60 -0.20
C PRO A 12 23.18 16.86 1.14
N SER A 13 23.55 17.60 2.18
CA SER A 13 23.72 17.11 3.55
C SER A 13 22.48 16.35 4.03
N SER A 14 22.66 15.11 4.47
CA SER A 14 21.70 14.18 5.05
C SER A 14 21.08 14.64 6.40
N ARG A 15 21.09 15.94 6.69
CA ARG A 15 20.58 16.53 7.95
C ARG A 15 19.08 16.85 7.96
N ALA A 16 18.36 16.72 6.84
CA ALA A 16 16.95 17.11 6.76
C ALA A 16 15.95 15.97 7.02
N VAL A 17 16.39 14.74 7.24
CA VAL A 17 15.49 13.57 7.48
C VAL A 17 15.53 13.08 8.95
N ALA A 18 16.15 13.82 9.84
CA ALA A 18 16.33 13.43 11.25
C ALA A 18 15.09 13.60 12.16
N GLY A 19 13.88 13.69 11.59
CA GLY A 19 12.61 13.84 12.34
C GLY A 19 11.77 12.57 12.48
N ILE A 20 12.14 11.48 11.83
CA ILE A 20 11.46 10.19 12.03
C ILE A 20 12.18 9.49 13.18
N SER A 21 11.60 9.54 14.37
CA SER A 21 12.07 8.76 15.53
C SER A 21 12.08 7.29 15.14
N CYS A 22 13.25 6.75 14.79
CA CYS A 22 13.43 5.32 14.57
C CYS A 22 13.17 4.60 15.87
N ILE A 23 11.95 4.07 16.04
CA ILE A 23 11.61 3.20 17.16
C ILE A 23 12.56 2.01 17.10
N SER A 24 13.30 1.75 18.21
CA SER A 24 14.22 0.62 18.23
C SER A 24 13.48 -0.70 17.94
N PRO A 25 14.10 -1.68 17.28
CA PRO A 25 13.47 -2.97 17.01
C PRO A 25 12.95 -3.68 18.26
N THR A 26 13.62 -3.47 19.40
CA THR A 26 13.19 -3.97 20.71
C THR A 26 11.92 -3.30 21.21
N ALA A 27 11.81 -1.98 21.09
CA ALA A 27 10.59 -1.24 21.44
C ALA A 27 9.42 -1.64 20.54
N GLN A 28 9.65 -1.81 19.25
CA GLN A 28 8.63 -2.26 18.31
C GLN A 28 8.10 -3.67 18.66
N ARG A 29 8.99 -4.60 19.00
CA ARG A 29 8.60 -5.94 19.49
C ARG A 29 7.81 -5.87 20.79
N ALA A 30 8.24 -5.05 21.74
CA ALA A 30 7.53 -4.86 23.00
C ALA A 30 6.10 -4.33 22.78
N HIS A 31 5.92 -3.33 21.91
CA HIS A 31 4.60 -2.83 21.55
C HIS A 31 3.71 -3.90 20.90
N LEU A 32 4.24 -4.72 20.01
CA LEU A 32 3.50 -5.82 19.39
C LEU A 32 3.06 -6.86 20.42
N VAL A 33 3.97 -7.25 21.33
CA VAL A 33 3.67 -8.23 22.40
C VAL A 33 2.60 -7.68 23.32
N LEU A 34 2.73 -6.42 23.78
CA LEU A 34 1.75 -5.78 24.67
C LEU A 34 0.39 -5.64 23.99
N ALA A 35 0.35 -5.20 22.74
CA ALA A 35 -0.90 -5.07 21.98
C ALA A 35 -1.57 -6.43 21.80
N THR A 36 -0.79 -7.47 21.45
CA THR A 36 -1.33 -8.84 21.32
C THR A 36 -1.84 -9.38 22.65
N ALA A 37 -1.09 -9.18 23.73
CA ALA A 37 -1.49 -9.61 25.07
C ALA A 37 -2.79 -8.91 25.52
N ALA A 38 -2.89 -7.58 25.33
CA ALA A 38 -4.09 -6.83 25.64
C ALA A 38 -5.30 -7.31 24.81
N TYR A 39 -5.08 -7.58 23.53
CA TYR A 39 -6.10 -8.10 22.65
C TYR A 39 -6.62 -9.48 23.07
N VAL A 40 -5.71 -10.41 23.37
CA VAL A 40 -6.04 -11.75 23.86
C VAL A 40 -6.76 -11.67 25.19
N SER A 41 -6.26 -10.84 26.13
CA SER A 41 -6.86 -10.65 27.45
C SER A 41 -8.29 -10.13 27.37
N LEU A 42 -8.60 -9.26 26.40
CA LEU A 42 -9.96 -8.77 26.17
C LEU A 42 -10.93 -9.92 25.83
N PHE A 43 -10.54 -10.80 24.93
CA PHE A 43 -11.39 -11.92 24.51
C PHE A 43 -11.51 -12.99 25.58
N VAL A 44 -10.40 -13.32 26.25
CA VAL A 44 -10.41 -14.28 27.38
C VAL A 44 -11.24 -13.73 28.52
N GLY A 45 -11.07 -12.46 28.87
CA GLY A 45 -11.86 -11.80 29.92
C GLY A 45 -13.35 -11.78 29.58
N ALA A 46 -13.72 -11.44 28.35
CA ALA A 46 -15.12 -11.48 27.92
C ALA A 46 -15.71 -12.88 28.02
N PHE A 47 -14.96 -13.91 27.60
CA PHE A 47 -15.41 -15.31 27.67
C PHE A 47 -15.62 -15.78 29.12
N VAL A 48 -14.72 -15.40 30.02
CA VAL A 48 -14.79 -15.77 31.45
C VAL A 48 -15.94 -15.06 32.17
N VAL A 49 -16.22 -13.80 31.80
CA VAL A 49 -17.29 -13.01 32.40
C VAL A 49 -18.67 -13.45 31.90
N ASP A 50 -18.83 -13.51 30.58
CA ASP A 50 -20.09 -13.91 29.95
C ASP A 50 -19.85 -14.36 28.49
N VAL A 51 -20.31 -15.55 28.16
CA VAL A 51 -20.23 -16.09 26.79
C VAL A 51 -20.97 -15.23 25.77
N HIS A 52 -22.08 -14.57 26.16
CA HIS A 52 -22.80 -13.68 25.23
C HIS A 52 -21.99 -12.42 24.91
N LEU A 53 -21.26 -11.88 25.90
CA LEU A 53 -20.32 -10.78 25.67
C LEU A 53 -19.19 -11.20 24.72
N PHE A 54 -18.62 -12.38 24.91
CA PHE A 54 -17.62 -12.94 23.99
C PHE A 54 -18.16 -13.06 22.56
N VAL A 55 -19.35 -13.65 22.40
CA VAL A 55 -19.99 -13.80 21.07
C VAL A 55 -20.25 -12.42 20.44
N ALA A 56 -20.74 -11.46 21.22
CA ALA A 56 -20.99 -10.11 20.74
C ALA A 56 -19.70 -9.44 20.24
N LEU A 57 -18.57 -9.59 20.95
CA LEU A 57 -17.26 -9.07 20.53
C LEU A 57 -16.75 -9.76 19.26
N VAL A 58 -16.92 -11.09 19.16
CA VAL A 58 -16.49 -11.84 17.98
C VAL A 58 -17.33 -11.46 16.76
N VAL A 59 -18.65 -11.47 16.87
CA VAL A 59 -19.55 -11.23 15.73
C VAL A 59 -19.66 -9.74 15.40
N GLY A 60 -19.73 -8.88 16.41
CA GLY A 60 -19.94 -7.44 16.20
C GLY A 60 -18.67 -6.65 15.89
N TRP A 61 -17.50 -7.15 16.26
CA TRP A 61 -16.24 -6.42 16.05
C TRP A 61 -15.16 -7.27 15.35
N PHE A 62 -14.81 -8.44 15.89
CA PHE A 62 -13.67 -9.21 15.35
C PHE A 62 -13.91 -9.66 13.90
N LEU A 63 -15.01 -10.31 13.61
CA LEU A 63 -15.31 -10.79 12.26
C LEU A 63 -15.45 -9.67 11.23
N PRO A 64 -16.23 -8.59 11.47
CA PRO A 64 -16.31 -7.46 10.54
C PRO A 64 -14.96 -6.80 10.29
N ALA A 65 -14.14 -6.63 11.33
CA ALA A 65 -12.80 -6.06 11.20
C ALA A 65 -11.88 -6.94 10.34
N ARG A 66 -11.94 -8.28 10.51
CA ARG A 66 -11.15 -9.22 9.69
C ARG A 66 -11.60 -9.24 8.24
N LEU A 67 -12.91 -9.25 8.00
CA LEU A 67 -13.48 -9.18 6.65
C LEU A 67 -13.10 -7.88 5.95
N ALA A 68 -13.17 -6.74 6.65
CA ALA A 68 -12.75 -5.44 6.11
C ALA A 68 -11.26 -5.42 5.77
N LEU A 69 -10.39 -5.89 6.66
CA LEU A 69 -8.95 -6.00 6.42
C LEU A 69 -8.63 -6.92 5.24
N TRP A 70 -9.32 -8.06 5.14
CA TRP A 70 -9.17 -8.97 4.02
C TRP A 70 -9.63 -8.33 2.70
N ALA A 71 -10.79 -7.66 2.69
CA ALA A 71 -11.28 -6.95 1.52
C ALA A 71 -10.30 -5.84 1.09
N LEU A 72 -9.76 -5.06 2.03
CA LEU A 72 -8.74 -4.04 1.74
C LEU A 72 -7.45 -4.66 1.19
N ALA A 73 -6.98 -5.75 1.77
CA ALA A 73 -5.80 -6.46 1.26
C ALA A 73 -6.01 -6.97 -0.17
N CYS A 74 -7.18 -7.52 -0.46
CA CYS A 74 -7.53 -7.97 -1.81
C CYS A 74 -7.62 -6.80 -2.79
N THR A 75 -8.31 -5.71 -2.43
CA THR A 75 -8.55 -4.59 -3.34
C THR A 75 -7.33 -3.71 -3.55
N PHE A 76 -6.55 -3.45 -2.50
CA PHE A 76 -5.42 -2.52 -2.58
C PHE A 76 -4.08 -3.19 -2.84
N ASN A 77 -3.92 -4.44 -2.46
CA ASN A 77 -2.63 -5.12 -2.54
C ASN A 77 -2.63 -6.24 -3.59
N TRP A 78 -3.59 -7.15 -3.52
CA TRP A 78 -3.58 -8.31 -4.41
C TRP A 78 -4.06 -8.00 -5.83
N LEU A 79 -5.23 -7.39 -5.98
CA LEU A 79 -5.90 -7.22 -7.28
C LEU A 79 -5.17 -6.27 -8.24
N PRO A 80 -4.55 -5.14 -7.80
CA PRO A 80 -3.78 -4.28 -8.69
C PRO A 80 -2.51 -4.95 -9.22
N HIS A 81 -1.94 -5.91 -8.48
CA HIS A 81 -0.71 -6.62 -8.85
C HIS A 81 -0.96 -7.98 -9.52
N ALA A 82 -2.21 -8.46 -9.61
CA ALA A 82 -2.50 -9.68 -10.35
C ALA A 82 -2.34 -9.46 -11.86
N PRO A 83 -1.62 -10.36 -12.57
CA PRO A 83 -1.28 -11.74 -12.26
C PRO A 83 0.05 -12.00 -11.52
N HIS A 84 0.74 -10.99 -10.98
CA HIS A 84 2.00 -11.14 -10.22
C HIS A 84 3.19 -11.73 -11.01
N GLU A 85 3.20 -11.57 -12.32
CA GLU A 85 4.24 -12.14 -13.17
C GLU A 85 5.54 -11.33 -13.15
N VAL A 86 5.43 -10.04 -12.86
CA VAL A 86 6.55 -9.09 -12.93
C VAL A 86 6.57 -8.20 -11.69
N THR A 87 7.73 -8.05 -11.07
CA THR A 87 7.93 -7.11 -9.95
C THR A 87 8.27 -5.70 -10.45
N VAL A 88 8.06 -4.69 -9.62
CA VAL A 88 8.36 -3.26 -9.93
C VAL A 88 9.85 -3.07 -10.25
N ASP A 89 10.72 -3.86 -9.63
CA ASP A 89 12.18 -3.79 -9.84
C ASP A 89 12.61 -4.33 -11.22
N VAL A 90 11.80 -5.23 -11.80
CA VAL A 90 12.07 -5.83 -13.12
C VAL A 90 11.45 -4.99 -14.23
N ASP A 91 10.18 -4.66 -14.11
CA ASP A 91 9.46 -3.80 -15.06
C ASP A 91 8.35 -3.01 -14.38
N ARG A 92 8.61 -1.75 -14.14
CA ARG A 92 7.69 -0.83 -13.46
C ARG A 92 6.37 -0.58 -14.22
N TYR A 93 6.34 -0.80 -15.54
CA TYR A 93 5.14 -0.59 -16.36
C TYR A 93 4.22 -1.82 -16.36
N ARG A 94 4.76 -3.01 -16.11
CA ARG A 94 4.04 -4.28 -16.14
C ARG A 94 3.72 -4.85 -14.76
N ALA A 95 4.29 -4.25 -13.72
CA ALA A 95 4.14 -4.72 -12.33
C ALA A 95 2.72 -4.55 -11.77
N THR A 96 1.92 -3.70 -12.38
CA THR A 96 0.53 -3.45 -11.97
C THR A 96 -0.37 -3.28 -13.18
N VAL A 97 -1.67 -3.54 -12.99
CA VAL A 97 -2.68 -3.52 -14.05
C VAL A 97 -3.61 -2.34 -13.85
N VAL A 98 -3.90 -1.61 -14.93
CA VAL A 98 -4.94 -0.59 -14.94
C VAL A 98 -6.27 -1.22 -15.35
N ARG A 99 -7.34 -0.90 -14.62
CA ARG A 99 -8.72 -1.33 -14.90
C ARG A 99 -9.60 -0.09 -15.00
N SER A 100 -9.69 0.52 -16.18
CA SER A 100 -10.50 1.73 -16.38
C SER A 100 -12.00 1.41 -16.34
N GLY A 101 -12.79 2.37 -15.85
CA GLY A 101 -14.24 2.28 -15.77
C GLY A 101 -14.81 2.70 -14.41
N ALA A 102 -16.02 3.24 -14.42
CA ALA A 102 -16.67 3.74 -13.19
C ALA A 102 -16.89 2.63 -12.15
N LEU A 103 -17.27 1.43 -12.60
CA LEU A 103 -17.48 0.28 -11.74
C LEU A 103 -16.17 -0.10 -11.01
N TRP A 104 -15.05 -0.20 -11.75
CA TRP A 104 -13.75 -0.50 -11.16
C TRP A 104 -13.27 0.61 -10.22
N THR A 105 -13.52 1.87 -10.56
CA THR A 105 -13.19 3.01 -9.70
C THR A 105 -13.95 2.93 -8.39
N PHE A 106 -15.22 2.56 -8.42
CA PHE A 106 -16.04 2.37 -7.22
C PHE A 106 -15.59 1.15 -6.40
N LEU A 107 -15.48 -0.03 -7.03
CA LEU A 107 -15.12 -1.29 -6.34
C LEU A 107 -13.70 -1.26 -5.75
N LEU A 108 -12.76 -0.60 -6.43
CA LEU A 108 -11.37 -0.49 -6.00
C LEU A 108 -11.08 0.82 -5.27
N LEU A 109 -12.10 1.60 -4.93
CA LEU A 109 -11.97 2.89 -4.23
C LEU A 109 -10.92 3.81 -4.90
N GLY A 110 -10.86 3.81 -6.24
CA GLY A 110 -9.91 4.60 -7.03
C GLY A 110 -8.53 3.94 -7.25
N GLN A 111 -8.24 2.78 -6.64
CA GLN A 111 -6.98 2.04 -6.84
C GLN A 111 -6.83 1.40 -8.21
N ASN A 112 -7.84 1.49 -9.05
CA ASN A 112 -7.82 0.97 -10.42
C ASN A 112 -6.77 1.63 -11.33
N HIS A 113 -6.16 2.77 -10.91
CA HIS A 113 -5.04 3.44 -11.57
C HIS A 113 -3.72 3.31 -10.80
N HIS A 114 -3.53 2.21 -10.08
CA HIS A 114 -2.38 1.98 -9.19
C HIS A 114 -1.02 2.05 -9.91
N LEU A 115 -0.96 1.66 -11.17
CA LEU A 115 0.21 1.84 -12.02
C LEU A 115 0.68 3.31 -12.06
N VAL A 116 -0.27 4.23 -12.24
CA VAL A 116 0.05 5.68 -12.29
C VAL A 116 0.63 6.15 -10.95
N HIS A 117 0.14 5.61 -9.83
CA HIS A 117 0.70 5.90 -8.52
C HIS A 117 2.15 5.42 -8.39
N HIS A 118 2.47 4.21 -8.87
CA HIS A 118 3.85 3.71 -8.86
C HIS A 118 4.79 4.51 -9.76
N LEU A 119 4.31 4.96 -10.91
CA LEU A 119 5.12 5.76 -11.84
C LEU A 119 5.28 7.21 -11.39
N PHE A 120 4.25 7.77 -10.77
CA PHE A 120 4.16 9.19 -10.37
C PHE A 120 3.68 9.33 -8.92
N PRO A 121 4.47 8.95 -7.92
CA PRO A 121 4.05 8.90 -6.51
C PRO A 121 3.69 10.29 -5.94
N ALA A 122 4.17 11.37 -6.56
CA ALA A 122 3.83 12.74 -6.16
C ALA A 122 2.46 13.21 -6.64
N VAL A 123 1.79 12.46 -7.54
CA VAL A 123 0.47 12.82 -8.05
C VAL A 123 -0.59 12.51 -6.99
N PRO A 124 -1.46 13.47 -6.63
CA PRO A 124 -2.56 13.23 -5.71
C PRO A 124 -3.49 12.14 -6.23
N PHE A 125 -4.00 11.32 -5.33
CA PHE A 125 -4.78 10.11 -5.64
C PHE A 125 -5.99 10.40 -6.55
N HIS A 126 -6.72 11.49 -6.28
CA HIS A 126 -7.88 11.90 -7.08
C HIS A 126 -7.53 12.31 -8.51
N SER A 127 -6.25 12.58 -8.81
CA SER A 127 -5.76 12.98 -10.14
C SER A 127 -5.22 11.83 -10.98
N LEU A 128 -5.06 10.63 -10.41
CA LEU A 128 -4.47 9.47 -11.10
C LEU A 128 -5.22 9.11 -12.38
N ALA A 129 -6.55 9.12 -12.35
CA ALA A 129 -7.39 8.86 -13.52
C ALA A 129 -7.19 9.90 -14.64
N SER A 130 -6.96 11.15 -14.31
CA SER A 130 -6.70 12.21 -15.28
C SER A 130 -5.34 12.06 -15.93
N VAL A 131 -4.31 11.74 -15.14
CA VAL A 131 -2.95 11.45 -15.65
C VAL A 131 -2.97 10.21 -16.54
N TRP A 132 -3.68 9.15 -16.14
CA TRP A 132 -3.86 7.97 -16.99
C TRP A 132 -4.46 8.32 -18.34
N ARG A 133 -5.58 9.04 -18.35
CA ARG A 133 -6.24 9.45 -19.62
C ARG A 133 -5.33 10.29 -20.53
N ALA A 134 -4.57 11.22 -19.93
CA ALA A 134 -3.66 12.10 -20.67
C ALA A 134 -2.45 11.36 -21.26
N ARG A 135 -1.94 10.35 -20.58
CA ARG A 135 -0.69 9.65 -20.96
C ARG A 135 -0.89 8.18 -21.35
N ARG A 136 -2.13 7.72 -21.51
CA ARG A 136 -2.47 6.31 -21.79
C ARG A 136 -1.68 5.74 -22.98
N ALA A 137 -1.66 6.45 -24.09
CA ALA A 137 -0.97 5.98 -25.31
C ALA A 137 0.52 5.78 -25.08
N GLU A 138 1.17 6.71 -24.39
CA GLU A 138 2.58 6.64 -24.01
C GLU A 138 2.85 5.45 -23.06
N LEU A 139 2.04 5.33 -21.99
CA LEU A 139 2.22 4.29 -20.99
C LEU A 139 2.00 2.88 -21.58
N VAL A 140 1.01 2.72 -22.43
CA VAL A 140 0.75 1.45 -23.15
C VAL A 140 1.89 1.13 -24.11
N ALA A 141 2.45 2.12 -24.81
CA ALA A 141 3.63 1.92 -25.65
C ALA A 141 4.87 1.46 -24.85
N HIS A 142 4.96 1.81 -23.56
CA HIS A 142 6.00 1.31 -22.66
C HIS A 142 5.65 -0.06 -22.01
N GLY A 143 4.53 -0.67 -22.38
CA GLY A 143 4.14 -2.00 -21.90
C GLY A 143 3.12 -2.01 -20.76
N ALA A 144 2.53 -0.86 -20.39
CA ALA A 144 1.49 -0.81 -19.37
C ALA A 144 0.30 -1.71 -19.74
N VAL A 145 -0.15 -2.53 -18.82
CA VAL A 145 -1.26 -3.46 -19.01
C VAL A 145 -2.58 -2.76 -18.69
N ASP A 146 -3.38 -2.53 -19.74
CA ASP A 146 -4.71 -1.96 -19.63
C ASP A 146 -5.77 -3.07 -19.83
N LYS A 147 -6.50 -3.39 -18.77
CA LYS A 147 -7.65 -4.32 -18.77
C LYS A 147 -8.96 -3.56 -18.69
N SER A 148 -9.08 -2.49 -19.44
CA SER A 148 -10.35 -1.78 -19.59
C SER A 148 -11.32 -2.64 -20.42
N VAL A 149 -12.47 -2.92 -19.84
CA VAL A 149 -13.60 -3.58 -20.52
C VAL A 149 -14.59 -2.52 -20.95
#